data_b8aaefd2f11bc75dd23bc92126af0510
#
_entry.id   b8aaefd2f11bc75dd23bc92126af0510
#
_cell.length_a   1.000
_cell.length_b   1.000
_cell.length_c   1.000
_cell.angle_alpha   90.00
_cell.angle_beta   90.00
_cell.angle_gamma   90.00
#
_symmetry.space_group_name_H-M   'P 1'
#
loop_
_entity.id
_entity.type
_entity.pdbx_description
1 polymer ?
#
loop_
_entity_poly.entity_id
_entity_poly.type
_entity_poly.pdbx_seq_one_letter_code
_entity_poly.pdbx_strand_id
1 'polypeptide(L)'
;LRRIRGLWKIGFAPLLVSNAEHQMAESDDGQRSFTGLNLRRRLRAPIKLVVALPWPLILGGIVVIGSALYFFGIGRNRYQVQSSFIVRLPETPASTGSSLLGATLAGPTMLGSLEDGRFLAVYLTSPEVMRRVFLRLNPEQTWARDGRDPFAGLAADANVNQQIEFFRRQVYVVPQDLTGVINLSTIGLAPEPSFQLNRLLLEEAELFLNKINQNISATQQAFAEQEVQRARGRLDVASLALNRFKNQYGELDPAQAASGTNAYITALESKLVDLRVEEASLKRQFKDPSTPEVAYVTDQVLELEREIGEERARLVNPDGRDLNRLVADGSKLETEVLLATEALKSAITAANNSRQVTQQQVKFLVRLADPVLPEMQYLDWRWKGFLASLGGLVVLWGISSFVLGIADRR
;
A
#
# COMPACT_ATOMS: atom_id res chain seq x y z
N LEU A 1 -0.08 -26.59 39.04
CA LEU A 1 0.80 -25.86 39.96
C LEU A 1 0.35 -24.39 40.03
N ARG A 2 -0.41 -24.16 41.04
CA ARG A 2 -0.62 -23.03 41.95
C ARG A 2 0.07 -21.70 41.62
N ARG A 3 -0.81 -20.63 41.75
CA ARG A 3 -0.55 -19.18 41.80
C ARG A 3 -0.33 -18.55 40.44
N ILE A 4 -1.30 -17.77 39.93
CA ILE A 4 -1.60 -16.38 40.29
C ILE A 4 -3.09 -16.12 39.99
N ARG A 5 -3.90 -16.08 41.06
CA ARG A 5 -5.16 -15.35 41.12
C ARG A 5 -4.82 -13.98 41.72
N GLY A 6 -5.23 -12.94 41.09
CA GLY A 6 -5.20 -11.63 41.70
C GLY A 6 -4.96 -10.52 40.70
N LEU A 7 -5.88 -9.59 40.70
CA LEU A 7 -5.86 -8.27 40.06
C LEU A 7 -6.75 -8.13 38.82
N TRP A 8 -8.04 -8.01 39.11
CA TRP A 8 -8.95 -7.11 38.39
C TRP A 8 -10.17 -6.84 39.31
N LYS A 9 -9.99 -5.93 40.24
CA LYS A 9 -11.06 -5.22 40.99
C LYS A 9 -10.64 -3.75 41.00
N ILE A 10 -11.15 -3.00 40.09
CA ILE A 10 -11.32 -1.54 40.14
C ILE A 10 -12.79 -1.38 39.77
N GLY A 11 -13.77 -1.21 40.58
CA GLY A 11 -13.87 -0.31 41.73
C GLY A 11 -14.52 0.97 41.23
N PHE A 12 -15.85 0.88 40.76
CA PHE A 12 -16.71 2.05 40.67
C PHE A 12 -17.23 2.31 42.07
N ALA A 13 -16.73 3.37 42.68
CA ALA A 13 -17.21 3.91 43.92
C ALA A 13 -18.48 4.76 43.68
N PRO A 14 -19.54 4.59 44.45
CA PRO A 14 -20.59 5.59 44.59
C PRO A 14 -20.20 6.55 45.70
N LEU A 15 -19.83 7.77 45.35
CA LEU A 15 -19.82 8.91 46.25
C LEU A 15 -21.20 9.51 46.22
N LEU A 16 -21.80 9.66 47.42
CA LEU A 16 -22.82 10.58 47.88
C LEU A 16 -23.95 9.87 48.66
N VAL A 17 -23.64 9.45 49.85
CA VAL A 17 -24.60 9.44 50.99
C VAL A 17 -23.79 9.56 52.28
N SER A 18 -23.71 10.73 52.83
CA SER A 18 -23.51 10.99 54.27
C SER A 18 -23.59 12.49 54.50
N ASN A 19 -24.62 12.87 55.14
CA ASN A 19 -24.71 13.90 56.17
C ASN A 19 -26.12 14.48 56.22
N ALA A 20 -26.98 13.85 56.96
CA ALA A 20 -28.17 14.46 57.57
C ALA A 20 -28.68 13.62 58.73
N GLU A 21 -27.86 13.49 59.77
CA GLU A 21 -28.31 13.15 61.11
C GLU A 21 -27.43 13.94 62.07
N HIS A 22 -27.93 15.05 62.47
CA HIS A 22 -27.81 15.72 63.81
C HIS A 22 -28.25 17.17 63.65
N GLN A 23 -29.47 17.38 64.05
CA GLN A 23 -29.90 18.49 64.90
C GLN A 23 -31.44 18.41 65.09
N MET A 24 -31.84 17.60 66.08
CA MET A 24 -33.06 17.88 66.84
C MET A 24 -32.64 18.73 68.01
N ALA A 25 -33.22 19.90 68.13
CA ALA A 25 -33.72 20.50 69.35
C ALA A 25 -34.16 21.95 69.10
N GLU A 26 -35.43 22.16 69.36
CA GLU A 26 -35.97 23.30 70.18
C GLU A 26 -36.08 24.67 69.47
N SER A 27 -37.31 25.05 69.18
CA SER A 27 -38.16 26.12 69.75
C SER A 27 -39.33 26.42 68.82
N ASP A 28 -40.49 26.11 69.18
CA ASP A 28 -41.61 26.87 69.78
C ASP A 28 -41.98 28.14 68.99
N ASP A 29 -43.32 28.18 68.75
CA ASP A 29 -44.18 29.33 68.46
C ASP A 29 -44.10 30.15 67.21
N GLY A 30 -45.17 30.09 66.42
CA GLY A 30 -45.43 31.00 65.35
C GLY A 30 -46.53 30.60 64.39
N GLN A 31 -47.75 30.49 64.84
CA GLN A 31 -48.96 30.43 64.00
C GLN A 31 -48.91 31.55 62.95
N ARG A 32 -48.68 31.21 61.68
CA ARG A 32 -49.18 31.98 60.54
C ARG A 32 -49.70 31.04 59.48
N SER A 33 -51.01 31.11 59.33
CA SER A 33 -51.82 30.56 58.27
C SER A 33 -51.18 30.85 56.87
N PHE A 34 -50.65 29.84 56.20
CA PHE A 34 -50.43 29.93 54.77
C PHE A 34 -51.52 29.13 54.08
N THR A 35 -52.38 29.89 53.48
CA THR A 35 -53.41 29.53 52.51
C THR A 35 -52.88 28.59 51.48
N GLY A 36 -53.62 27.51 51.30
CA GLY A 36 -53.30 26.43 50.33
C GLY A 36 -52.96 26.91 48.94
N LEU A 37 -51.71 26.75 48.58
CA LEU A 37 -51.25 26.85 47.19
C LEU A 37 -51.78 25.63 46.44
N ASN A 38 -52.72 25.93 45.55
CA ASN A 38 -53.36 24.98 44.63
C ASN A 38 -52.33 24.25 43.73
N LEU A 39 -51.60 23.26 44.22
CA LEU A 39 -50.73 22.39 43.44
C LEU A 39 -51.52 21.43 42.54
N ARG A 40 -52.82 21.31 42.73
CA ARG A 40 -53.71 20.47 41.89
C ARG A 40 -54.09 21.10 40.54
N ARG A 41 -53.83 22.41 40.34
CA ARG A 41 -54.21 23.09 39.07
C ARG A 41 -53.17 23.08 37.98
N ARG A 42 -51.90 22.80 38.30
CA ARG A 42 -50.80 22.77 37.27
C ARG A 42 -50.57 21.41 36.61
N LEU A 43 -51.07 20.30 37.17
CA LEU A 43 -50.95 18.97 36.59
C LEU A 43 -52.11 18.57 35.65
N ARG A 44 -53.18 19.40 35.57
CA ARG A 44 -54.31 19.12 34.66
C ARG A 44 -54.26 19.82 33.31
N ALA A 45 -53.33 20.77 33.10
CA ALA A 45 -53.21 21.50 31.86
C ALA A 45 -52.63 20.66 30.68
N PRO A 46 -51.59 19.83 30.87
CA PRO A 46 -51.04 19.08 29.73
C PRO A 46 -51.95 17.91 29.30
N ILE A 47 -52.76 17.36 30.21
CA ILE A 47 -53.65 16.21 29.88
C ILE A 47 -54.88 16.64 29.08
N LYS A 48 -55.40 17.85 29.31
CA LYS A 48 -56.54 18.37 28.53
C LYS A 48 -56.19 18.74 27.10
N LEU A 49 -54.91 19.12 26.80
CA LEU A 49 -54.47 19.44 25.46
C LEU A 49 -54.35 18.18 24.58
N VAL A 50 -53.95 17.05 25.16
CA VAL A 50 -53.86 15.76 24.47
C VAL A 50 -55.20 15.15 24.13
N VAL A 51 -56.23 15.42 24.96
CA VAL A 51 -57.59 14.90 24.78
C VAL A 51 -58.43 15.76 23.82
N ALA A 52 -58.05 17.03 23.58
CA ALA A 52 -58.80 17.96 22.74
C ALA A 52 -58.50 17.87 21.22
N LEU A 53 -57.52 17.03 20.80
CA LEU A 53 -57.23 16.85 19.37
C LEU A 53 -57.18 15.35 19.01
N PRO A 54 -58.28 14.66 18.81
CA PRO A 54 -58.27 13.23 18.45
C PRO A 54 -57.71 12.97 17.03
N TRP A 55 -57.72 13.98 16.19
CA TRP A 55 -57.31 13.84 14.79
C TRP A 55 -55.82 13.50 14.55
N PRO A 56 -54.81 14.01 15.31
CA PRO A 56 -53.43 13.57 15.11
C PRO A 56 -53.18 12.14 15.56
N LEU A 57 -53.94 11.67 16.58
CA LEU A 57 -53.89 10.26 16.99
C LEU A 57 -54.53 9.34 15.93
N ILE A 58 -55.60 9.77 15.29
CA ILE A 58 -56.22 9.04 14.17
C ILE A 58 -55.28 8.96 12.98
N LEU A 59 -54.64 10.07 12.57
CA LEU A 59 -53.63 10.09 11.52
C LEU A 59 -52.45 9.21 11.85
N GLY A 60 -51.92 9.28 13.10
CA GLY A 60 -50.85 8.41 13.57
C GLY A 60 -51.21 6.93 13.46
N GLY A 61 -52.42 6.58 13.91
CA GLY A 61 -52.98 5.23 13.80
C GLY A 61 -53.07 4.73 12.34
N ILE A 62 -53.56 5.58 11.44
CA ILE A 62 -53.63 5.24 10.01
C ILE A 62 -52.21 4.98 9.42
N VAL A 63 -51.24 5.80 9.79
CA VAL A 63 -49.82 5.61 9.33
C VAL A 63 -49.24 4.32 9.89
N VAL A 64 -49.48 3.99 11.16
CA VAL A 64 -49.02 2.73 11.76
C VAL A 64 -49.67 1.52 11.10
N ILE A 65 -51.00 1.55 10.92
CA ILE A 65 -51.75 0.47 10.27
C ILE A 65 -51.29 0.34 8.78
N GLY A 66 -51.15 1.46 8.06
CA GLY A 66 -50.66 1.48 6.68
C GLY A 66 -49.24 0.94 6.55
N SER A 67 -48.34 1.30 7.47
CA SER A 67 -46.99 0.78 7.50
C SER A 67 -46.96 -0.72 7.85
N ALA A 68 -47.74 -1.17 8.79
CA ALA A 68 -47.87 -2.58 9.12
C ALA A 68 -48.43 -3.40 7.94
N LEU A 69 -49.46 -2.91 7.28
CA LEU A 69 -50.05 -3.54 6.11
C LEU A 69 -49.03 -3.62 4.95
N TYR A 70 -48.24 -2.55 4.75
CA TYR A 70 -47.17 -2.56 3.73
C TYR A 70 -46.06 -3.57 4.07
N PHE A 71 -45.44 -3.48 5.26
CA PHE A 71 -44.27 -4.32 5.59
C PHE A 71 -44.63 -5.80 5.76
N PHE A 72 -45.82 -6.12 6.29
CA PHE A 72 -46.22 -7.51 6.57
C PHE A 72 -47.18 -8.10 5.53
N GLY A 73 -47.95 -7.26 4.78
CA GLY A 73 -48.92 -7.74 3.80
C GLY A 73 -48.47 -7.62 2.32
N ILE A 74 -48.03 -6.42 1.91
CA ILE A 74 -47.78 -6.09 0.51
C ILE A 74 -46.32 -6.30 0.15
N GLY A 75 -45.35 -5.98 1.04
CA GLY A 75 -43.93 -5.98 0.78
C GLY A 75 -43.41 -7.36 0.31
N ARG A 76 -42.68 -7.38 -0.82
CA ARG A 76 -42.11 -8.60 -1.38
C ARG A 76 -41.10 -9.23 -0.43
N ASN A 77 -41.00 -10.56 -0.48
CA ASN A 77 -39.99 -11.30 0.23
C ASN A 77 -38.60 -10.94 -0.28
N ARG A 78 -37.64 -10.82 0.61
CA ARG A 78 -36.23 -10.62 0.30
C ARG A 78 -35.44 -11.83 0.78
N TYR A 79 -34.43 -12.17 0.00
CA TYR A 79 -33.54 -13.29 0.27
C TYR A 79 -32.11 -12.77 0.34
N GLN A 80 -31.43 -13.07 1.43
CA GLN A 80 -30.06 -12.65 1.65
C GLN A 80 -29.13 -13.83 1.47
N VAL A 81 -28.08 -13.65 0.67
CA VAL A 81 -26.98 -14.59 0.51
C VAL A 81 -25.74 -13.93 1.07
N GLN A 82 -24.99 -14.69 1.87
CA GLN A 82 -23.75 -14.22 2.46
C GLN A 82 -22.61 -15.13 2.01
N SER A 83 -21.46 -14.53 1.73
CA SER A 83 -20.19 -15.20 1.52
C SER A 83 -19.09 -14.42 2.20
N SER A 84 -17.99 -15.11 2.55
CA SER A 84 -16.85 -14.49 3.20
C SER A 84 -15.58 -14.96 2.54
N PHE A 85 -14.66 -14.04 2.29
CA PHE A 85 -13.38 -14.35 1.69
C PHE A 85 -12.29 -13.43 2.23
N ILE A 86 -11.04 -13.82 2.00
CA ILE A 86 -9.86 -13.05 2.39
C ILE A 86 -8.87 -13.01 1.22
N VAL A 87 -8.16 -11.90 1.07
CA VAL A 87 -7.04 -11.79 0.13
C VAL A 87 -5.76 -12.14 0.87
N ARG A 88 -5.03 -13.14 0.36
CA ARG A 88 -3.75 -13.56 0.93
C ARG A 88 -2.65 -13.58 -0.10
N LEU A 89 -1.43 -13.30 0.36
CA LEU A 89 -0.21 -13.65 -0.35
C LEU A 89 0.19 -15.09 0.01
N PRO A 90 0.80 -15.85 -0.91
CA PRO A 90 1.43 -17.12 -0.55
C PRO A 90 2.45 -16.88 0.56
N GLU A 91 2.38 -17.64 1.63
CA GLU A 91 3.42 -17.63 2.65
C GLU A 91 4.68 -18.23 2.03
N THR A 92 5.71 -17.41 1.81
CA THR A 92 7.05 -17.95 1.57
C THR A 92 7.43 -18.71 2.82
N PRO A 93 7.85 -19.99 2.72
CA PRO A 93 8.36 -20.71 3.88
C PRO A 93 9.52 -19.89 4.45
N ALA A 94 9.29 -19.30 5.61
CA ALA A 94 10.31 -18.53 6.32
C ALA A 94 11.51 -19.46 6.50
N SER A 95 12.63 -19.07 5.92
CA SER A 95 13.91 -19.72 6.18
C SER A 95 14.10 -19.75 7.69
N THR A 96 14.26 -20.93 8.23
CA THR A 96 14.21 -21.33 9.65
C THR A 96 15.25 -20.65 10.57
N GLY A 97 15.83 -19.51 10.16
CA GLY A 97 16.95 -18.85 10.85
C GLY A 97 16.71 -17.44 11.41
N SER A 98 15.54 -16.81 11.20
CA SER A 98 15.32 -15.42 11.63
C SER A 98 14.00 -15.19 12.39
N SER A 99 13.58 -16.15 13.18
CA SER A 99 12.20 -16.34 13.58
C SER A 99 11.66 -15.51 14.76
N LEU A 100 12.47 -14.83 15.56
CA LEU A 100 11.95 -14.06 16.71
C LEU A 100 11.89 -12.55 16.48
N LEU A 101 12.78 -12.00 15.68
CA LEU A 101 12.76 -10.58 15.28
C LEU A 101 11.86 -10.35 14.04
N GLY A 102 11.70 -11.36 13.19
CA GLY A 102 10.83 -11.30 12.01
C GLY A 102 9.34 -11.31 12.33
N ALA A 103 8.92 -11.99 13.40
CA ALA A 103 7.51 -12.05 13.81
C ALA A 103 6.98 -10.71 14.35
N THR A 104 7.83 -9.89 14.96
CA THR A 104 7.48 -8.53 15.40
C THR A 104 7.46 -7.52 14.24
N LEU A 105 8.10 -7.84 13.12
CA LEU A 105 8.11 -7.04 11.87
C LEU A 105 7.11 -7.55 10.81
N ALA A 106 6.35 -8.60 11.09
CA ALA A 106 5.27 -9.11 10.22
C ALA A 106 4.05 -8.15 10.12
N GLY A 107 4.09 -7.03 10.83
CA GLY A 107 3.09 -5.96 10.72
C GLY A 107 2.82 -5.45 9.31
N PRO A 108 3.82 -5.27 8.42
CA PRO A 108 3.58 -4.76 7.06
C PRO A 108 2.76 -5.70 6.17
N THR A 109 2.89 -7.02 6.34
CA THR A 109 2.17 -8.00 5.50
C THR A 109 0.68 -8.10 5.83
N MET A 110 0.32 -7.97 7.11
CA MET A 110 -1.08 -7.89 7.52
C MET A 110 -1.74 -6.56 7.10
N LEU A 111 -1.03 -5.44 7.23
CA LEU A 111 -1.54 -4.14 6.79
C LEU A 111 -1.81 -4.12 5.28
N GLY A 112 -0.93 -4.70 4.46
CA GLY A 112 -1.13 -4.81 3.01
C GLY A 112 -2.38 -5.61 2.63
N SER A 113 -2.69 -6.71 3.34
CA SER A 113 -3.89 -7.50 3.08
C SER A 113 -5.18 -6.79 3.47
N LEU A 114 -5.15 -5.92 4.50
CA LEU A 114 -6.28 -5.09 4.91
C LEU A 114 -6.59 -4.00 3.88
N GLU A 115 -5.55 -3.35 3.35
CA GLU A 115 -5.70 -2.34 2.29
C GLU A 115 -6.23 -2.98 1.00
N ASP A 116 -5.70 -4.12 0.58
CA ASP A 116 -6.19 -4.87 -0.57
C ASP A 116 -7.67 -5.22 -0.44
N GLY A 117 -8.10 -5.62 0.75
CA GLY A 117 -9.50 -5.90 1.05
C GLY A 117 -10.41 -4.68 0.88
N ARG A 118 -9.95 -3.51 1.32
CA ARG A 118 -10.68 -2.24 1.12
C ARG A 118 -10.75 -1.85 -0.35
N PHE A 119 -9.66 -1.96 -1.10
CA PHE A 119 -9.66 -1.70 -2.54
C PHE A 119 -10.62 -2.61 -3.28
N LEU A 120 -10.63 -3.90 -2.92
CA LEU A 120 -11.54 -4.87 -3.51
C LEU A 120 -13.01 -4.56 -3.18
N ALA A 121 -13.31 -4.13 -1.96
CA ALA A 121 -14.66 -3.70 -1.57
C ALA A 121 -15.13 -2.48 -2.38
N VAL A 122 -14.27 -1.49 -2.57
CA VAL A 122 -14.55 -0.31 -3.42
C VAL A 122 -14.76 -0.74 -4.87
N TYR A 123 -13.91 -1.64 -5.38
CA TYR A 123 -14.05 -2.16 -6.75
C TYR A 123 -15.38 -2.87 -6.97
N LEU A 124 -15.75 -3.81 -6.08
CA LEU A 124 -17.00 -4.57 -6.19
C LEU A 124 -18.26 -3.69 -6.11
N THR A 125 -18.17 -2.54 -5.45
CA THR A 125 -19.27 -1.56 -5.38
C THR A 125 -19.19 -0.49 -6.49
N SER A 126 -18.23 -0.60 -7.41
CA SER A 126 -18.04 0.36 -8.49
C SER A 126 -19.15 0.23 -9.57
N PRO A 127 -19.51 1.33 -10.25
CA PRO A 127 -20.50 1.31 -11.32
C PRO A 127 -20.14 0.37 -12.49
N GLU A 128 -18.85 0.19 -12.74
CA GLU A 128 -18.35 -0.66 -13.82
C GLU A 128 -18.65 -2.14 -13.58
N VAL A 129 -18.33 -2.63 -12.37
CA VAL A 129 -18.62 -4.02 -11.96
C VAL A 129 -20.12 -4.25 -11.93
N MET A 130 -20.86 -3.32 -11.37
CA MET A 130 -22.31 -3.40 -11.31
C MET A 130 -22.92 -3.54 -12.69
N ARG A 131 -22.48 -2.74 -13.67
CA ARG A 131 -22.94 -2.83 -15.04
C ARG A 131 -22.62 -4.19 -15.68
N ARG A 132 -21.41 -4.73 -15.49
CA ARG A 132 -21.02 -6.05 -16.03
C ARG A 132 -21.86 -7.17 -15.44
N VAL A 133 -22.05 -7.16 -14.13
CA VAL A 133 -22.84 -8.18 -13.42
C VAL A 133 -24.32 -8.08 -13.80
N PHE A 134 -24.85 -6.86 -13.91
CA PHE A 134 -26.23 -6.63 -14.35
C PHE A 134 -26.52 -7.17 -15.75
N LEU A 135 -25.62 -6.95 -16.70
CA LEU A 135 -25.77 -7.47 -18.06
C LEU A 135 -25.85 -9.01 -18.12
N ARG A 136 -25.16 -9.68 -17.17
CA ARG A 136 -25.18 -11.15 -17.06
C ARG A 136 -26.46 -11.71 -16.42
N LEU A 137 -27.10 -10.92 -15.56
CA LEU A 137 -28.24 -11.37 -14.75
C LEU A 137 -29.61 -11.02 -15.35
N ASN A 138 -29.68 -10.33 -16.50
CA ASN A 138 -30.93 -9.88 -17.12
C ASN A 138 -31.87 -9.20 -16.09
N PRO A 139 -31.51 -8.01 -15.59
CA PRO A 139 -32.18 -7.37 -14.45
C PRO A 139 -33.66 -7.10 -14.68
N GLU A 140 -34.05 -6.86 -15.92
CA GLU A 140 -35.46 -6.64 -16.33
C GLU A 140 -36.37 -7.83 -16.05
N GLN A 141 -35.81 -9.05 -16.10
CA GLN A 141 -36.57 -10.27 -15.80
C GLN A 141 -36.48 -10.66 -14.33
N THR A 142 -35.34 -10.40 -13.73
CA THR A 142 -34.98 -10.91 -12.38
C THR A 142 -35.48 -10.01 -11.26
N TRP A 143 -35.42 -8.70 -11.48
CA TRP A 143 -35.85 -7.69 -10.49
C TRP A 143 -36.92 -6.75 -11.00
N ALA A 144 -37.69 -7.16 -12.01
CA ALA A 144 -38.83 -6.38 -12.50
C ALA A 144 -39.74 -5.97 -11.33
N ARG A 145 -40.21 -4.72 -11.41
CA ARG A 145 -41.21 -4.23 -10.47
C ARG A 145 -42.52 -5.01 -10.70
N ASP A 146 -42.97 -5.70 -9.68
CA ASP A 146 -44.24 -6.38 -9.66
C ASP A 146 -45.34 -5.37 -9.26
N GLY A 147 -46.51 -5.45 -9.87
CA GLY A 147 -47.63 -4.56 -9.53
C GLY A 147 -48.10 -4.63 -8.06
N ARG A 148 -47.66 -5.64 -7.31
CA ARG A 148 -47.96 -5.78 -5.87
C ARG A 148 -47.18 -4.86 -4.98
N ASP A 149 -45.89 -4.61 -5.29
CA ASP A 149 -45.00 -3.77 -4.47
C ASP A 149 -44.42 -2.64 -5.33
N PRO A 150 -44.98 -1.42 -5.23
CA PRO A 150 -44.54 -0.29 -6.04
C PRO A 150 -43.16 0.23 -5.65
N PHE A 151 -42.63 -0.16 -4.48
CA PHE A 151 -41.35 0.32 -3.94
C PHE A 151 -40.21 -0.72 -4.10
N ALA A 152 -40.56 -1.99 -4.32
CA ALA A 152 -39.56 -3.03 -4.58
C ALA A 152 -39.44 -3.33 -6.08
N GLY A 153 -38.20 -3.51 -6.52
CA GLY A 153 -37.88 -3.85 -7.90
C GLY A 153 -37.50 -2.66 -8.77
N LEU A 154 -37.01 -2.99 -9.95
CA LEU A 154 -36.54 -2.06 -10.95
C LEU A 154 -37.70 -1.74 -11.91
N ALA A 155 -37.83 -0.47 -12.28
CA ALA A 155 -38.81 -0.07 -13.33
C ALA A 155 -38.33 -0.58 -14.68
N ALA A 156 -39.30 -0.95 -15.55
CA ALA A 156 -38.97 -1.48 -16.88
C ALA A 156 -38.24 -0.45 -17.78
N ASP A 157 -38.45 0.83 -17.54
CA ASP A 157 -37.84 1.97 -18.22
C ASP A 157 -36.67 2.57 -17.48
N ALA A 158 -36.10 1.86 -16.45
CA ALA A 158 -35.02 2.36 -15.62
C ALA A 158 -33.77 2.63 -16.45
N ASN A 159 -33.27 3.86 -16.35
CA ASN A 159 -31.99 4.23 -16.95
C ASN A 159 -30.80 3.60 -16.23
N VAL A 160 -29.61 3.64 -16.84
CA VAL A 160 -28.40 3.00 -16.31
C VAL A 160 -28.06 3.50 -14.89
N ASN A 161 -28.25 4.78 -14.58
CA ASN A 161 -27.99 5.33 -13.27
C ASN A 161 -28.94 4.79 -12.20
N GLN A 162 -30.22 4.62 -12.55
CA GLN A 162 -31.21 4.02 -11.65
C GLN A 162 -30.92 2.53 -11.43
N GLN A 163 -30.45 1.82 -12.46
CA GLN A 163 -30.01 0.44 -12.34
C GLN A 163 -28.82 0.33 -11.36
N ILE A 164 -27.80 1.18 -11.51
CA ILE A 164 -26.64 1.21 -10.63
C ILE A 164 -27.06 1.51 -9.19
N GLU A 165 -27.90 2.51 -8.97
CA GLU A 165 -28.38 2.89 -7.64
C GLU A 165 -29.23 1.78 -7.00
N PHE A 166 -30.08 1.12 -7.77
CA PHE A 166 -30.83 -0.06 -7.33
C PHE A 166 -29.88 -1.17 -6.87
N PHE A 167 -28.86 -1.49 -7.70
CA PHE A 167 -27.88 -2.52 -7.39
C PHE A 167 -27.08 -2.20 -6.14
N ARG A 168 -26.63 -0.97 -5.95
CA ARG A 168 -25.92 -0.54 -4.73
C ARG A 168 -26.70 -0.78 -3.46
N ARG A 169 -28.01 -0.78 -3.51
CA ARG A 169 -28.89 -1.10 -2.37
C ARG A 169 -29.02 -2.60 -2.11
N GLN A 170 -28.63 -3.44 -3.07
CA GLN A 170 -28.72 -4.89 -2.95
C GLN A 170 -27.39 -5.54 -2.55
N VAL A 171 -26.27 -4.84 -2.69
CA VAL A 171 -24.93 -5.36 -2.45
C VAL A 171 -24.25 -4.64 -1.29
N TYR A 172 -23.84 -5.39 -0.31
CA TYR A 172 -23.12 -4.91 0.87
C TYR A 172 -21.77 -5.63 0.95
N VAL A 173 -20.69 -4.89 0.83
CA VAL A 173 -19.32 -5.39 0.96
C VAL A 173 -18.70 -4.73 2.17
N VAL A 174 -18.46 -5.51 3.21
CA VAL A 174 -17.97 -5.01 4.50
C VAL A 174 -16.64 -5.67 4.82
N PRO A 175 -15.52 -4.97 4.64
CA PRO A 175 -14.23 -5.44 5.11
C PRO A 175 -14.15 -5.36 6.63
N GLN A 176 -13.64 -6.40 7.28
CA GLN A 176 -13.37 -6.42 8.71
C GLN A 176 -11.94 -5.96 8.98
N ASP A 177 -11.78 -4.82 9.63
CA ASP A 177 -10.49 -4.16 9.84
C ASP A 177 -9.49 -4.97 10.70
N LEU A 178 -9.97 -5.89 11.55
CA LEU A 178 -9.10 -6.68 12.43
C LEU A 178 -8.64 -8.01 11.81
N THR A 179 -9.44 -8.60 10.94
CA THR A 179 -9.19 -9.94 10.41
C THR A 179 -8.82 -9.96 8.93
N GLY A 180 -9.07 -8.85 8.20
CA GLY A 180 -8.94 -8.78 6.76
C GLY A 180 -10.00 -9.59 6.00
N VAL A 181 -10.97 -10.16 6.71
CA VAL A 181 -12.09 -10.89 6.11
C VAL A 181 -13.05 -9.89 5.47
N ILE A 182 -13.45 -10.18 4.24
CA ILE A 182 -14.44 -9.40 3.51
C ILE A 182 -15.75 -10.18 3.53
N ASN A 183 -16.79 -9.59 4.10
CA ASN A 183 -18.13 -10.15 4.08
C ASN A 183 -18.90 -9.54 2.92
N LEU A 184 -19.31 -10.37 1.99
CA LEU A 184 -20.14 -10.02 0.86
C LEU A 184 -21.56 -10.49 1.12
N SER A 185 -22.51 -9.57 1.22
CA SER A 185 -23.93 -9.85 1.37
C SER A 185 -24.68 -9.33 0.17
N THR A 186 -25.51 -10.16 -0.44
CA THR A 186 -26.38 -9.79 -1.52
C THR A 186 -27.82 -10.03 -1.15
N ILE A 187 -28.69 -9.06 -1.47
CA ILE A 187 -30.13 -9.13 -1.18
C ILE A 187 -30.87 -9.12 -2.52
N GLY A 188 -31.74 -10.08 -2.74
CA GLY A 188 -32.57 -10.14 -3.93
C GLY A 188 -34.03 -10.42 -3.60
N LEU A 189 -34.87 -10.38 -4.64
CA LEU A 189 -36.32 -10.60 -4.54
C LEU A 189 -36.71 -12.08 -4.70
N ALA A 190 -35.75 -12.94 -5.05
CA ALA A 190 -35.90 -14.38 -5.15
C ALA A 190 -34.58 -15.07 -4.71
N PRO A 191 -34.63 -16.36 -4.29
CA PRO A 191 -33.46 -17.09 -3.80
C PRO A 191 -32.36 -17.19 -4.85
N GLU A 192 -32.71 -17.71 -6.03
CA GLU A 192 -31.76 -17.99 -7.13
C GLU A 192 -31.03 -16.73 -7.64
N PRO A 193 -31.72 -15.61 -7.96
CA PRO A 193 -31.04 -14.38 -8.35
C PRO A 193 -30.12 -13.81 -7.30
N SER A 194 -30.46 -13.94 -6.02
CA SER A 194 -29.62 -13.48 -4.92
C SER A 194 -28.32 -14.30 -4.84
N PHE A 195 -28.43 -15.60 -5.05
CA PHE A 195 -27.31 -16.55 -5.09
C PHE A 195 -26.41 -16.29 -6.30
N GLN A 196 -27.00 -16.18 -7.49
CA GLN A 196 -26.26 -15.89 -8.73
C GLN A 196 -25.53 -14.54 -8.65
N LEU A 197 -26.18 -13.52 -8.10
CA LEU A 197 -25.56 -12.21 -7.86
C LEU A 197 -24.31 -12.33 -6.97
N ASN A 198 -24.41 -13.03 -5.87
CA ASN A 198 -23.28 -13.23 -4.95
C ASN A 198 -22.13 -13.97 -5.63
N ARG A 199 -22.44 -15.06 -6.34
CA ARG A 199 -21.48 -15.85 -7.08
C ARG A 199 -20.75 -15.04 -8.16
N LEU A 200 -21.49 -14.26 -8.96
CA LEU A 200 -20.90 -13.42 -10.00
C LEU A 200 -19.99 -12.34 -9.41
N LEU A 201 -20.33 -11.77 -8.26
CA LEU A 201 -19.48 -10.81 -7.57
C LEU A 201 -18.19 -11.45 -7.04
N LEU A 202 -18.24 -12.70 -6.58
CA LEU A 202 -17.03 -13.45 -6.20
C LEU A 202 -16.15 -13.74 -7.42
N GLU A 203 -16.75 -14.13 -8.55
CA GLU A 203 -16.02 -14.32 -9.81
C GLU A 203 -15.35 -13.02 -10.28
N GLU A 204 -16.05 -11.88 -10.19
CA GLU A 204 -15.47 -10.57 -10.51
C GLU A 204 -14.33 -10.17 -9.54
N ALA A 205 -14.43 -10.54 -8.27
CA ALA A 205 -13.35 -10.33 -7.30
C ALA A 205 -12.10 -11.12 -7.67
N GLU A 206 -12.24 -12.39 -8.06
CA GLU A 206 -11.13 -13.23 -8.52
C GLU A 206 -10.51 -12.71 -9.82
N LEU A 207 -11.34 -12.31 -10.78
CA LEU A 207 -10.87 -11.72 -12.04
C LEU A 207 -10.10 -10.42 -11.81
N PHE A 208 -10.56 -9.59 -10.89
CA PHE A 208 -9.88 -8.35 -10.53
C PHE A 208 -8.50 -8.61 -9.92
N LEU A 209 -8.39 -9.52 -8.96
CA LEU A 209 -7.12 -9.89 -8.36
C LEU A 209 -6.14 -10.46 -9.39
N ASN A 210 -6.63 -11.35 -10.26
CA ASN A 210 -5.82 -11.90 -11.34
C ASN A 210 -5.32 -10.82 -12.30
N LYS A 211 -6.17 -9.86 -12.66
CA LYS A 211 -5.80 -8.72 -13.50
C LYS A 211 -4.75 -7.82 -12.83
N ILE A 212 -4.91 -7.53 -11.54
CA ILE A 212 -3.92 -6.76 -10.77
C ILE A 212 -2.58 -7.51 -10.74
N ASN A 213 -2.59 -8.80 -10.42
CA ASN A 213 -1.39 -9.62 -10.39
C ASN A 213 -0.67 -9.60 -11.74
N GLN A 214 -1.40 -9.80 -12.85
CA GLN A 214 -0.84 -9.73 -14.19
C GLN A 214 -0.25 -8.36 -14.52
N ASN A 215 -0.93 -7.28 -14.18
CA ASN A 215 -0.45 -5.92 -14.42
C ASN A 215 0.81 -5.59 -13.61
N ILE A 216 0.85 -5.97 -12.33
CA ILE A 216 2.03 -5.79 -11.47
C ILE A 216 3.19 -6.59 -12.03
N SER A 217 2.97 -7.86 -12.36
CA SER A 217 4.00 -8.75 -12.93
C SER A 217 4.55 -8.20 -14.24
N ALA A 218 3.69 -7.79 -15.16
CA ALA A 218 4.08 -7.22 -16.45
C ALA A 218 4.87 -5.92 -16.28
N THR A 219 4.45 -5.05 -15.36
CA THR A 219 5.13 -3.77 -15.09
C THR A 219 6.51 -3.98 -14.47
N GLN A 220 6.63 -4.88 -13.49
CA GLN A 220 7.91 -5.21 -12.85
C GLN A 220 8.87 -5.85 -13.84
N GLN A 221 8.37 -6.77 -14.69
CA GLN A 221 9.17 -7.42 -15.72
C GLN A 221 9.65 -6.41 -16.77
N ALA A 222 8.77 -5.55 -17.26
CA ALA A 222 9.13 -4.52 -18.24
C ALA A 222 10.18 -3.54 -17.66
N PHE A 223 10.05 -3.14 -16.41
CA PHE A 223 11.03 -2.29 -15.73
C PHE A 223 12.40 -2.98 -15.62
N ALA A 224 12.42 -4.24 -15.19
CA ALA A 224 13.64 -5.00 -15.05
C ALA A 224 14.34 -5.23 -16.41
N GLU A 225 13.59 -5.53 -17.47
CA GLU A 225 14.10 -5.66 -18.83
C GLU A 225 14.66 -4.33 -19.35
N GLN A 226 13.99 -3.23 -19.09
CA GLN A 226 14.47 -1.90 -19.47
C GLN A 226 15.80 -1.56 -18.78
N GLU A 227 15.97 -1.93 -17.51
CA GLU A 227 17.21 -1.69 -16.77
C GLU A 227 18.38 -2.53 -17.34
N VAL A 228 18.13 -3.78 -17.71
CA VAL A 228 19.10 -4.62 -18.42
C VAL A 228 19.49 -3.99 -19.76
N GLN A 229 18.57 -3.48 -20.54
CA GLN A 229 18.86 -2.80 -21.81
C GLN A 229 19.67 -1.52 -21.60
N ARG A 230 19.37 -0.74 -20.56
CA ARG A 230 20.16 0.46 -20.21
C ARG A 230 21.60 0.08 -19.83
N ALA A 231 21.75 -0.96 -19.00
CA ALA A 231 23.07 -1.44 -18.60
C ALA A 231 23.88 -1.97 -19.78
N ARG A 232 23.25 -2.70 -20.73
CA ARG A 232 23.89 -3.12 -22.00
C ARG A 232 24.35 -1.92 -22.82
N GLY A 233 23.47 -0.93 -23.00
CA GLY A 233 23.84 0.27 -23.77
C GLY A 233 25.02 1.02 -23.15
N ARG A 234 25.12 1.08 -21.80
CA ARG A 234 26.32 1.64 -21.14
C ARG A 234 27.58 0.84 -21.41
N LEU A 235 27.49 -0.50 -21.34
CA LEU A 235 28.62 -1.37 -21.65
C LEU A 235 29.07 -1.23 -23.12
N ASP A 236 28.12 -1.17 -24.04
CA ASP A 236 28.44 -0.99 -25.48
C ASP A 236 29.14 0.35 -25.71
N VAL A 237 28.67 1.44 -25.10
CA VAL A 237 29.30 2.76 -25.21
C VAL A 237 30.71 2.75 -24.61
N ALA A 238 30.87 2.20 -23.41
CA ALA A 238 32.16 2.11 -22.73
C ALA A 238 33.17 1.23 -23.55
N SER A 239 32.70 0.09 -24.02
CA SER A 239 33.52 -0.83 -24.84
C SER A 239 33.93 -0.20 -26.17
N LEU A 240 33.04 0.53 -26.84
CA LEU A 240 33.37 1.26 -28.08
C LEU A 240 34.35 2.39 -27.79
N ALA A 241 34.25 3.10 -26.67
CA ALA A 241 35.21 4.13 -26.29
C ALA A 241 36.61 3.54 -26.07
N LEU A 242 36.68 2.43 -25.30
CA LEU A 242 37.97 1.72 -25.09
C LEU A 242 38.55 1.18 -26.37
N ASN A 243 37.78 0.57 -27.26
CA ASN A 243 38.21 0.07 -28.53
C ASN A 243 38.73 1.18 -29.48
N ARG A 244 38.02 2.33 -29.50
CA ARG A 244 38.49 3.51 -30.25
C ARG A 244 39.82 4.01 -29.71
N PHE A 245 39.96 4.08 -28.41
CA PHE A 245 41.18 4.47 -27.73
C PHE A 245 42.35 3.50 -28.12
N LYS A 246 42.11 2.17 -27.99
CA LYS A 246 43.11 1.15 -28.37
C LYS A 246 43.49 1.22 -29.87
N ASN A 247 42.54 1.42 -30.76
CA ASN A 247 42.77 1.57 -32.19
C ASN A 247 43.53 2.85 -32.55
N GLN A 248 43.30 3.94 -31.81
CA GLN A 248 43.95 5.23 -32.05
C GLN A 248 45.41 5.26 -31.58
N TYR A 249 45.73 4.55 -30.51
CA TYR A 249 47.05 4.57 -29.87
C TYR A 249 47.87 3.29 -30.08
N GLY A 250 47.34 2.34 -30.83
CA GLY A 250 47.97 1.05 -31.11
C GLY A 250 47.66 -0.01 -30.05
N GLU A 251 47.99 -1.26 -30.39
CA GLU A 251 47.76 -2.43 -29.52
C GLU A 251 48.71 -2.49 -28.30
N LEU A 252 49.66 -1.53 -28.21
CA LEU A 252 50.53 -1.39 -27.04
C LEU A 252 49.70 -0.95 -25.84
N ASP A 253 49.60 -1.83 -24.87
CA ASP A 253 49.17 -1.47 -23.54
C ASP A 253 50.07 -0.34 -23.01
N PRO A 254 49.58 0.94 -22.90
CA PRO A 254 50.44 2.05 -22.52
C PRO A 254 51.07 1.85 -21.15
N ALA A 255 50.41 1.10 -20.27
CA ALA A 255 50.93 0.75 -18.95
C ALA A 255 52.13 -0.22 -19.06
N GLN A 256 52.05 -1.20 -19.98
CA GLN A 256 53.13 -2.14 -20.23
C GLN A 256 54.30 -1.47 -20.92
N ALA A 257 54.06 -0.58 -21.89
CA ALA A 257 55.07 0.23 -22.53
C ALA A 257 55.78 1.15 -21.53
N ALA A 258 55.03 1.86 -20.69
CA ALA A 258 55.61 2.71 -19.65
C ALA A 258 56.40 1.91 -18.60
N SER A 259 55.92 0.73 -18.19
CA SER A 259 56.64 -0.19 -17.32
C SER A 259 57.93 -0.69 -17.91
N GLY A 260 57.92 -1.07 -19.22
CA GLY A 260 59.11 -1.51 -19.95
C GLY A 260 60.16 -0.40 -20.04
N THR A 261 59.75 0.82 -20.41
CA THR A 261 60.67 1.97 -20.51
C THR A 261 61.22 2.37 -19.14
N ASN A 262 60.40 2.34 -18.08
CA ASN A 262 60.88 2.59 -16.71
C ASN A 262 61.91 1.53 -16.25
N ALA A 263 61.71 0.25 -16.55
CA ALA A 263 62.68 -0.81 -16.26
C ALA A 263 63.97 -0.61 -17.03
N TYR A 264 63.89 -0.18 -18.29
CA TYR A 264 65.06 0.14 -19.11
C TYR A 264 65.84 1.33 -18.54
N ILE A 265 65.17 2.43 -18.19
CA ILE A 265 65.81 3.60 -17.53
C ILE A 265 66.47 3.19 -16.24
N THR A 266 65.84 2.38 -15.40
CA THR A 266 66.43 1.89 -14.13
C THR A 266 67.70 1.07 -14.39
N ALA A 267 67.75 0.26 -15.46
CA ALA A 267 68.95 -0.49 -15.85
C ALA A 267 70.07 0.44 -16.30
N LEU A 268 69.73 1.47 -17.12
CA LEU A 268 70.70 2.50 -17.52
C LEU A 268 71.26 3.30 -16.33
N GLU A 269 70.39 3.70 -15.39
CA GLU A 269 70.80 4.40 -14.18
C GLU A 269 71.73 3.57 -13.30
N SER A 270 71.46 2.25 -13.17
CA SER A 270 72.40 1.35 -12.46
C SER A 270 73.76 1.33 -13.12
N LYS A 271 73.79 1.20 -14.46
CA LYS A 271 75.06 1.21 -15.25
C LYS A 271 75.74 2.56 -15.11
N LEU A 272 75.03 3.67 -15.12
CA LEU A 272 75.54 5.02 -14.87
C LEU A 272 76.27 5.14 -13.54
N VAL A 273 75.64 4.57 -12.46
CA VAL A 273 76.24 4.54 -11.09
C VAL A 273 77.59 3.78 -11.15
N ASP A 274 77.59 2.61 -11.80
CA ASP A 274 78.82 1.81 -11.91
C ASP A 274 79.97 2.58 -12.63
N LEU A 275 79.67 3.20 -13.80
CA LEU A 275 80.63 4.00 -14.56
C LEU A 275 81.08 5.24 -13.79
N ARG A 276 80.20 5.91 -13.01
CA ARG A 276 80.61 7.05 -12.18
C ARG A 276 81.54 6.62 -11.01
N VAL A 277 81.35 5.41 -10.46
CA VAL A 277 82.25 4.85 -9.47
C VAL A 277 83.62 4.56 -10.08
N GLU A 278 83.63 4.00 -11.29
CA GLU A 278 84.85 3.76 -12.07
C GLU A 278 85.60 5.06 -12.46
N GLU A 279 84.87 6.05 -12.95
CA GLU A 279 85.39 7.39 -13.25
C GLU A 279 86.03 8.02 -12.00
N ALA A 280 85.31 7.99 -10.83
CA ALA A 280 85.83 8.52 -9.60
C ALA A 280 87.06 7.78 -9.07
N SER A 281 87.17 6.47 -9.39
CA SER A 281 88.38 5.67 -9.06
C SER A 281 89.52 6.06 -9.92
N LEU A 282 89.34 6.16 -11.26
CA LEU A 282 90.39 6.55 -12.22
C LEU A 282 90.89 7.98 -11.99
N LYS A 283 89.94 8.96 -11.69
CA LYS A 283 90.33 10.35 -11.31
C LYS A 283 91.16 10.43 -10.04
N ARG A 284 91.08 9.47 -9.14
CA ARG A 284 91.91 9.38 -7.94
C ARG A 284 93.27 8.79 -8.23
N GLN A 285 93.38 7.88 -9.26
CA GLN A 285 94.57 7.21 -9.63
C GLN A 285 95.44 8.06 -10.58
N PHE A 286 94.80 8.77 -11.48
CA PHE A 286 95.48 9.65 -12.46
C PHE A 286 95.22 11.11 -12.13
N LYS A 287 96.28 11.90 -11.85
CA LYS A 287 96.17 13.32 -11.44
C LYS A 287 95.80 14.24 -12.65
N ASP A 288 96.05 13.77 -13.88
CA ASP A 288 95.78 14.50 -15.12
C ASP A 288 94.41 14.05 -15.71
N PRO A 289 93.40 14.94 -15.75
CA PRO A 289 92.05 14.62 -16.33
C PRO A 289 92.13 14.31 -17.87
N SER A 290 93.17 14.64 -18.55
CA SER A 290 93.35 14.43 -19.99
C SER A 290 93.92 13.03 -20.35
N THR A 291 94.14 12.19 -19.34
CA THR A 291 94.57 10.80 -19.58
C THR A 291 93.54 10.04 -20.40
N PRO A 292 93.93 9.30 -21.44
CA PRO A 292 92.98 8.63 -22.37
C PRO A 292 91.96 7.74 -21.66
N GLU A 293 92.35 7.08 -20.58
CA GLU A 293 91.50 6.19 -19.79
C GLU A 293 90.38 6.98 -19.00
N VAL A 294 90.74 8.15 -18.42
CA VAL A 294 89.79 9.01 -17.73
C VAL A 294 88.82 9.66 -18.69
N ALA A 295 89.38 10.19 -19.85
CA ALA A 295 88.56 10.79 -20.92
C ALA A 295 87.55 9.77 -21.50
N TYR A 296 87.92 8.54 -21.73
CA TYR A 296 87.04 7.50 -22.25
C TYR A 296 85.88 7.19 -21.33
N VAL A 297 86.10 7.03 -20.03
CA VAL A 297 85.04 6.73 -19.11
C VAL A 297 84.17 7.98 -18.86
N THR A 298 84.69 9.19 -18.85
CA THR A 298 83.96 10.43 -18.81
C THR A 298 83.00 10.59 -19.98
N ASP A 299 83.51 10.27 -21.24
CA ASP A 299 82.65 10.30 -22.45
C ASP A 299 81.54 9.26 -22.38
N GLN A 300 81.78 8.07 -21.85
CA GLN A 300 80.69 7.05 -21.58
C GLN A 300 79.64 7.51 -20.56
N VAL A 301 80.09 8.17 -19.53
CA VAL A 301 79.14 8.75 -18.51
C VAL A 301 78.25 9.80 -19.19
N LEU A 302 78.84 10.71 -19.97
CA LEU A 302 78.05 11.77 -20.63
C LEU A 302 77.11 11.18 -21.67
N GLU A 303 77.51 10.18 -22.46
CA GLU A 303 76.62 9.52 -23.42
C GLU A 303 75.50 8.79 -22.76
N LEU A 304 75.75 8.09 -21.64
CA LEU A 304 74.71 7.39 -20.89
C LEU A 304 73.71 8.36 -20.19
N GLU A 305 74.17 9.51 -19.67
CA GLU A 305 73.36 10.58 -19.14
C GLU A 305 72.48 11.16 -20.29
N ARG A 306 73.03 11.36 -21.49
CA ARG A 306 72.24 11.81 -22.61
C ARG A 306 71.14 10.79 -23.00
N GLU A 307 71.47 9.50 -23.09
CA GLU A 307 70.54 8.42 -23.36
C GLU A 307 69.43 8.34 -22.33
N ILE A 308 69.76 8.42 -21.06
CA ILE A 308 68.74 8.46 -19.95
C ILE A 308 67.85 9.70 -20.09
N GLY A 309 68.45 10.85 -20.45
CA GLY A 309 67.69 12.09 -20.68
C GLY A 309 66.68 11.94 -21.85
N GLU A 310 67.13 11.34 -22.95
CA GLU A 310 66.26 11.08 -24.12
C GLU A 310 65.17 10.09 -23.81
N GLU A 311 65.44 9.00 -23.12
CA GLU A 311 64.40 8.01 -22.74
C GLU A 311 63.41 8.58 -21.73
N ARG A 312 63.88 9.39 -20.78
CA ARG A 312 62.99 10.14 -19.88
C ARG A 312 62.10 11.14 -20.63
N ALA A 313 62.70 11.85 -21.62
CA ALA A 313 61.95 12.77 -22.49
C ALA A 313 60.90 12.04 -23.33
N ARG A 314 61.19 10.79 -23.80
CA ARG A 314 60.22 9.94 -24.48
C ARG A 314 59.03 9.52 -23.57
N LEU A 315 59.29 9.23 -22.28
CA LEU A 315 58.24 8.94 -21.32
C LEU A 315 57.30 10.13 -21.09
N VAL A 316 57.87 11.34 -21.09
CA VAL A 316 57.10 12.56 -20.82
C VAL A 316 56.52 13.15 -22.11
N ASN A 317 57.17 12.97 -23.27
CA ASN A 317 56.71 13.62 -24.48
C ASN A 317 57.07 12.85 -25.78
N PRO A 318 56.59 11.62 -26.02
CA PRO A 318 56.91 10.83 -27.21
C PRO A 318 56.13 11.27 -28.46
N ASP A 319 55.73 12.44 -28.70
CA ASP A 319 55.06 13.11 -29.82
C ASP A 319 54.23 14.31 -29.34
N GLY A 320 54.66 15.00 -28.23
CA GLY A 320 53.92 16.08 -27.64
C GLY A 320 52.72 15.58 -26.77
N ARG A 321 52.67 14.28 -26.43
CA ARG A 321 51.62 13.68 -25.61
C ARG A 321 52.23 13.04 -24.38
N ASP A 322 51.66 13.37 -23.24
CA ASP A 322 52.08 12.88 -21.92
C ASP A 322 51.69 11.38 -21.78
N LEU A 323 52.66 10.45 -21.85
CA LEU A 323 52.41 9.02 -21.74
C LEU A 323 51.67 8.67 -20.46
N ASN A 324 51.92 9.40 -19.36
CA ASN A 324 51.24 9.23 -18.13
C ASN A 324 49.72 9.59 -18.22
N ARG A 325 49.38 10.60 -19.02
CA ARG A 325 47.98 10.91 -19.30
C ARG A 325 47.34 9.82 -20.15
N LEU A 326 48.05 9.29 -21.15
CA LEU A 326 47.54 8.22 -21.95
C LEU A 326 47.25 6.95 -21.14
N VAL A 327 48.15 6.58 -20.21
CA VAL A 327 47.96 5.47 -19.25
C VAL A 327 46.74 5.75 -18.36
N ALA A 328 46.64 6.97 -17.82
CA ALA A 328 45.48 7.36 -16.95
C ALA A 328 44.14 7.32 -17.71
N ASP A 329 44.12 7.80 -18.97
CA ASP A 329 42.93 7.77 -19.81
C ASP A 329 42.53 6.34 -20.20
N GLY A 330 43.50 5.49 -20.53
CA GLY A 330 43.29 4.07 -20.82
C GLY A 330 42.72 3.32 -19.60
N SER A 331 43.35 3.49 -18.43
CA SER A 331 42.91 2.83 -17.19
C SER A 331 41.52 3.31 -16.72
N LYS A 332 41.18 4.59 -16.97
CA LYS A 332 39.84 5.11 -16.75
C LYS A 332 38.81 4.42 -17.62
N LEU A 333 39.07 4.28 -18.91
CA LEU A 333 38.16 3.59 -19.83
C LEU A 333 38.02 2.10 -19.52
N GLU A 334 39.10 1.42 -19.11
CA GLU A 334 39.03 0.03 -18.65
C GLU A 334 38.18 -0.11 -17.37
N THR A 335 38.33 0.82 -16.42
CA THR A 335 37.52 0.88 -15.21
C THR A 335 36.05 1.12 -15.56
N GLU A 336 35.77 1.96 -16.55
CA GLU A 336 34.41 2.26 -17.02
C GLU A 336 33.75 1.02 -17.64
N VAL A 337 34.45 0.23 -18.41
CA VAL A 337 34.01 -1.05 -18.97
C VAL A 337 33.76 -2.06 -17.83
N LEU A 338 34.66 -2.14 -16.85
CA LEU A 338 34.51 -3.03 -15.71
C LEU A 338 33.22 -2.67 -14.88
N LEU A 339 33.05 -1.39 -14.58
CA LEU A 339 31.87 -0.90 -13.89
C LEU A 339 30.58 -1.15 -14.67
N ALA A 340 30.59 -0.93 -15.99
CA ALA A 340 29.45 -1.21 -16.85
C ALA A 340 29.13 -2.71 -16.92
N THR A 341 30.16 -3.57 -16.91
CA THR A 341 29.99 -5.04 -16.86
C THR A 341 29.36 -5.51 -15.57
N GLU A 342 29.85 -5.00 -14.43
CA GLU A 342 29.25 -5.33 -13.12
C GLU A 342 27.83 -4.76 -12.98
N ALA A 343 27.57 -3.57 -13.53
CA ALA A 343 26.22 -3.02 -13.59
C ALA A 343 25.27 -3.90 -14.41
N LEU A 344 25.72 -4.40 -15.57
CA LEU A 344 24.92 -5.32 -16.38
C LEU A 344 24.66 -6.64 -15.65
N LYS A 345 25.67 -7.22 -15.02
CA LYS A 345 25.54 -8.44 -14.22
C LYS A 345 24.54 -8.26 -13.05
N SER A 346 24.64 -7.13 -12.36
CA SER A 346 23.71 -6.76 -11.29
C SER A 346 22.28 -6.61 -11.83
N ALA A 347 22.09 -5.91 -12.96
CA ALA A 347 20.79 -5.73 -13.59
C ALA A 347 20.17 -7.08 -14.03
N ILE A 348 20.95 -7.99 -14.60
CA ILE A 348 20.49 -9.34 -14.97
C ILE A 348 20.09 -10.14 -13.73
N THR A 349 20.89 -10.07 -12.67
CA THR A 349 20.58 -10.75 -11.41
C THR A 349 19.29 -10.19 -10.78
N ALA A 350 19.14 -8.86 -10.76
CA ALA A 350 17.93 -8.20 -10.28
C ALA A 350 16.70 -8.58 -11.12
N ALA A 351 16.84 -8.67 -12.46
CA ALA A 351 15.75 -9.09 -13.35
C ALA A 351 15.32 -10.55 -13.07
N ASN A 352 16.27 -11.45 -12.87
CA ASN A 352 15.99 -12.84 -12.54
C ASN A 352 15.32 -12.98 -11.16
N ASN A 353 15.81 -12.24 -10.16
CA ASN A 353 15.20 -12.21 -8.83
C ASN A 353 13.79 -11.61 -8.89
N SER A 354 13.58 -10.54 -9.66
CA SER A 354 12.26 -9.94 -9.86
C SER A 354 11.26 -10.94 -10.44
N ARG A 355 11.65 -11.71 -11.43
CA ARG A 355 10.80 -12.78 -12.01
C ARG A 355 10.41 -13.82 -10.96
N GLN A 356 11.37 -14.25 -10.13
CA GLN A 356 11.12 -15.24 -9.08
C GLN A 356 10.21 -14.67 -7.98
N VAL A 357 10.47 -13.46 -7.51
CA VAL A 357 9.64 -12.79 -6.48
C VAL A 357 8.23 -12.53 -7.01
N THR A 358 8.09 -12.12 -8.27
CA THR A 358 6.77 -11.91 -8.89
C THR A 358 5.94 -13.19 -8.91
N GLN A 359 6.54 -14.34 -9.18
CA GLN A 359 5.84 -15.63 -9.12
C GLN A 359 5.40 -16.00 -7.69
N GLN A 360 6.12 -15.55 -6.67
CA GLN A 360 5.81 -15.81 -5.26
C GLN A 360 4.82 -14.80 -4.68
N GLN A 361 4.67 -13.61 -5.26
CA GLN A 361 3.81 -12.54 -4.75
C GLN A 361 2.41 -12.51 -5.38
N VAL A 362 1.97 -13.60 -5.99
CA VAL A 362 0.61 -13.68 -6.57
C VAL A 362 -0.42 -13.67 -5.45
N LYS A 363 -1.17 -12.57 -5.34
CA LYS A 363 -2.31 -12.48 -4.41
C LYS A 363 -3.43 -13.38 -4.89
N PHE A 364 -4.03 -14.14 -3.98
CA PHE A 364 -5.16 -14.99 -4.29
C PHE A 364 -6.30 -14.79 -3.30
N LEU A 365 -7.50 -15.03 -3.79
CA LEU A 365 -8.70 -14.99 -2.99
C LEU A 365 -8.94 -16.35 -2.38
N VAL A 366 -9.01 -16.40 -1.04
CA VAL A 366 -9.39 -17.61 -0.30
C VAL A 366 -10.82 -17.44 0.16
N ARG A 367 -11.70 -18.30 -0.30
CA ARG A 367 -13.09 -18.36 0.14
C ARG A 367 -13.13 -19.02 1.50
N LEU A 368 -13.67 -18.32 2.50
CA LEU A 368 -13.88 -18.83 3.85
C LEU A 368 -15.28 -19.44 4.00
N ALA A 369 -16.26 -18.82 3.36
CA ALA A 369 -17.62 -19.30 3.28
C ALA A 369 -18.14 -19.07 1.85
N ASP A 370 -18.54 -20.14 1.20
CA ASP A 370 -19.18 -20.09 -0.12
C ASP A 370 -20.63 -19.62 0.00
N PRO A 371 -21.17 -18.96 -1.04
CA PRO A 371 -22.59 -18.60 -1.07
C PRO A 371 -23.46 -19.86 -1.06
N VAL A 372 -24.50 -19.84 -0.26
CA VAL A 372 -25.50 -20.93 -0.18
C VAL A 372 -26.84 -20.39 -0.60
N LEU A 373 -27.61 -21.23 -1.31
CA LEU A 373 -28.98 -20.85 -1.70
C LEU A 373 -29.84 -20.64 -0.45
N PRO A 374 -30.46 -19.45 -0.27
CA PRO A 374 -31.22 -19.15 0.92
C PRO A 374 -32.57 -19.87 0.92
N GLU A 375 -32.82 -20.70 1.92
CA GLU A 375 -34.10 -21.39 2.12
C GLU A 375 -35.13 -20.50 2.81
N MET A 376 -34.64 -19.56 3.65
CA MET A 376 -35.50 -18.69 4.44
C MET A 376 -35.48 -17.25 3.91
N GLN A 377 -36.61 -16.58 4.10
CA GLN A 377 -36.79 -15.16 3.79
C GLN A 377 -36.02 -14.30 4.80
N TYR A 378 -35.41 -13.24 4.34
CA TYR A 378 -34.79 -12.23 5.18
C TYR A 378 -35.85 -11.32 5.80
N LEU A 379 -36.25 -11.61 7.05
CA LEU A 379 -37.34 -10.92 7.74
C LEU A 379 -36.93 -9.61 8.40
N ASP A 380 -35.64 -9.42 8.70
CA ASP A 380 -35.13 -8.25 9.41
C ASP A 380 -35.52 -6.91 8.79
N TRP A 381 -35.59 -6.82 7.47
CA TRP A 381 -35.95 -5.58 6.79
C TRP A 381 -37.39 -5.13 7.11
N ARG A 382 -38.32 -6.08 7.35
CA ARG A 382 -39.72 -5.81 7.68
C ARG A 382 -39.77 -5.17 9.05
N TRP A 383 -39.12 -5.77 10.04
CA TRP A 383 -39.08 -5.24 11.40
C TRP A 383 -38.37 -3.91 11.50
N LYS A 384 -37.19 -3.78 10.86
CA LYS A 384 -36.41 -2.53 10.81
C LYS A 384 -37.20 -1.40 10.15
N GLY A 385 -37.89 -1.68 9.03
CA GLY A 385 -38.70 -0.71 8.32
C GLY A 385 -39.92 -0.27 9.15
N PHE A 386 -40.63 -1.21 9.77
CA PHE A 386 -41.78 -0.92 10.62
C PHE A 386 -41.37 -0.09 11.86
N LEU A 387 -40.31 -0.47 12.56
CA LEU A 387 -39.80 0.27 13.71
C LEU A 387 -39.30 1.66 13.33
N ALA A 388 -38.64 1.81 12.16
CA ALA A 388 -38.20 3.11 11.65
C ALA A 388 -39.41 4.04 11.35
N SER A 389 -40.49 3.49 10.76
CA SER A 389 -41.70 4.27 10.52
C SER A 389 -42.36 4.72 11.83
N LEU A 390 -42.38 3.85 12.83
CA LEU A 390 -42.90 4.17 14.17
C LEU A 390 -42.05 5.25 14.88
N GLY A 391 -40.69 5.13 14.80
CA GLY A 391 -39.77 6.12 15.32
C GLY A 391 -39.92 7.49 14.62
N GLY A 392 -40.06 7.50 13.29
CA GLY A 392 -40.33 8.72 12.53
C GLY A 392 -41.63 9.41 12.96
N LEU A 393 -42.68 8.62 13.23
CA LEU A 393 -43.96 9.13 13.68
C LEU A 393 -43.86 9.76 15.08
N VAL A 394 -43.10 9.14 16.00
CA VAL A 394 -42.86 9.68 17.34
C VAL A 394 -42.11 11.03 17.24
N VAL A 395 -41.11 11.13 16.37
CA VAL A 395 -40.39 12.38 16.17
C VAL A 395 -41.29 13.47 15.58
N LEU A 396 -42.09 13.15 14.56
CA LEU A 396 -43.05 14.10 13.98
C LEU A 396 -44.09 14.56 15.00
N TRP A 397 -44.57 13.65 15.83
CA TRP A 397 -45.50 13.99 16.90
C TRP A 397 -44.85 14.92 17.93
N GLY A 398 -43.59 14.65 18.32
CA GLY A 398 -42.84 15.51 19.24
C GLY A 398 -42.64 16.92 18.71
N ILE A 399 -42.24 17.05 17.41
CA ILE A 399 -42.11 18.34 16.75
C ILE A 399 -43.45 19.08 16.66
N SER A 400 -44.51 18.40 16.26
CA SER A 400 -45.86 18.97 16.19
C SER A 400 -46.37 19.47 17.54
N SER A 401 -46.18 18.66 18.59
CA SER A 401 -46.52 19.03 19.97
C SER A 401 -45.73 20.26 20.46
N PHE A 402 -44.44 20.33 20.12
CA PHE A 402 -43.58 21.46 20.47
C PHE A 402 -44.02 22.76 19.78
N VAL A 403 -44.30 22.69 18.46
CA VAL A 403 -44.77 23.85 17.68
C VAL A 403 -46.11 24.37 18.18
N LEU A 404 -47.07 23.46 18.44
CA LEU A 404 -48.39 23.83 18.99
C LEU A 404 -48.25 24.43 20.40
N GLY A 405 -47.35 23.89 21.23
CA GLY A 405 -47.10 24.44 22.58
C GLY A 405 -46.45 25.86 22.55
N ILE A 406 -45.76 26.23 21.48
CA ILE A 406 -45.27 27.60 21.29
C ILE A 406 -46.42 28.52 20.78
N ALA A 407 -47.24 28.02 19.86
CA ALA A 407 -48.35 28.78 19.29
C ALA A 407 -49.43 29.15 20.32
N ASP A 408 -49.64 28.27 21.30
CA ASP A 408 -50.62 28.47 22.39
C ASP A 408 -50.09 29.43 23.50
N ARG A 409 -48.83 29.84 23.43
CA ARG A 409 -48.21 30.82 24.36
C ARG A 409 -48.15 32.24 23.79
N ARG A 410 -48.60 32.46 22.57
CA ARG A 410 -48.76 33.77 21.95
C ARG A 410 -50.23 34.19 21.96
#